data_40fbf2bf8f87e20dc98c4750009f927d
#
_entry.id   40fbf2bf8f87e20dc98c4750009f927d
#
_cell.length_a   1.000
_cell.length_b   1.000
_cell.length_c   1.000
_cell.angle_alpha   90.00
_cell.angle_beta   90.00
_cell.angle_gamma   90.00
#
_symmetry.space_group_name_H-M   'P 1'
#
loop_
_entity.id
_entity.type
_entity.pdbx_description
1 polymer ?
#
loop_
_entity_poly.entity_id
_entity_poly.type
_entity_poly.pdbx_seq_one_letter_code
_entity_poly.pdbx_strand_id
1 'polypeptide(L)'
;MTTLLLHKPYGVLSQFTRESGSRWGCLAEFVDVPDVYAAGRLDADSEGLLLLTSNGRLQQQLTDPRFGHWRTYWVQVEGVPDEQRLQQLRDGVVIQEKLTRPAQARWLQGDAIPALEERTPPVRWRASIPTSWIELSLREGRNRQVRRMTAAVGLPTLRLVRSSIDLMDGGPRLNLEELAQGCWRPTTAEEQKRLTRLISDRRGRPRDGSPPG
;
A
#
# COMPACT_ATOMS: atom_id res chain seq x y z
N MET A 1 7.20 -7.04 -21.42
CA MET A 1 6.50 -6.30 -20.35
C MET A 1 7.52 -5.90 -19.31
N THR A 2 7.78 -4.62 -19.19
CA THR A 2 8.67 -4.07 -18.15
C THR A 2 7.85 -3.88 -16.86
N THR A 3 8.35 -4.38 -15.75
CA THR A 3 7.73 -4.21 -14.44
C THR A 3 8.80 -4.00 -13.37
N LEU A 4 8.62 -2.99 -12.54
CA LEU A 4 9.56 -2.55 -11.51
C LEU A 4 8.86 -2.50 -10.16
N LEU A 5 9.61 -2.76 -9.11
CA LEU A 5 9.25 -2.48 -7.72
C LEU A 5 10.05 -1.26 -7.26
N LEU A 6 9.37 -0.23 -6.83
CA LEU A 6 9.96 1.00 -6.28
C LEU A 6 9.62 1.11 -4.80
N HIS A 7 10.59 1.42 -3.97
CA HIS A 7 10.34 1.93 -2.62
C HIS A 7 10.12 3.45 -2.70
N LYS A 8 8.87 3.84 -2.94
CA LYS A 8 8.51 5.26 -3.07
C LYS A 8 8.79 6.02 -1.77
N PRO A 9 9.59 7.07 -1.78
CA PRO A 9 9.85 7.87 -0.59
C PRO A 9 8.66 8.79 -0.26
N TYR A 10 8.70 9.36 0.94
CA TYR A 10 7.83 10.47 1.34
C TYR A 10 8.03 11.68 0.42
N GLY A 11 6.97 12.45 0.20
CA GLY A 11 7.06 13.70 -0.55
C GLY A 11 7.01 13.55 -2.07
N VAL A 12 6.73 12.35 -2.59
CA VAL A 12 6.71 12.03 -4.02
C VAL A 12 5.32 11.62 -4.47
N LEU A 13 4.82 12.26 -5.52
CA LEU A 13 3.58 11.90 -6.20
C LEU A 13 3.75 10.59 -6.98
N SER A 14 2.71 9.75 -7.02
CA SER A 14 2.70 8.50 -7.81
C SER A 14 2.44 8.76 -9.30
N GLN A 15 3.19 9.69 -9.89
CA GLN A 15 3.12 10.08 -11.30
C GLN A 15 4.48 10.61 -11.78
N PHE A 16 4.75 10.53 -13.08
CA PHE A 16 6.01 10.96 -13.68
C PHE A 16 6.03 12.47 -14.00
N THR A 17 4.86 13.10 -14.14
CA THR A 17 4.79 14.54 -14.41
C THR A 17 4.68 15.31 -13.09
N ARG A 18 5.52 16.32 -12.93
CA ARG A 18 5.44 17.25 -11.80
C ARG A 18 4.20 18.14 -11.94
N GLU A 19 3.44 18.31 -10.88
CA GLU A 19 2.33 19.26 -10.86
C GLU A 19 2.87 20.68 -10.67
N SER A 20 2.42 21.60 -11.51
CA SER A 20 2.81 23.03 -11.42
C SER A 20 2.39 23.60 -10.06
N GLY A 21 3.32 24.28 -9.38
CA GLY A 21 3.10 24.84 -8.03
C GLY A 21 3.08 23.80 -6.89
N SER A 22 3.22 22.52 -7.19
CA SER A 22 3.31 21.49 -6.15
C SER A 22 4.66 21.52 -5.44
N ARG A 23 4.61 21.39 -4.11
CA ARG A 23 5.82 21.17 -3.28
C ARG A 23 6.36 19.75 -3.37
N TRP A 24 5.57 18.82 -3.95
CA TRP A 24 5.89 17.41 -4.00
C TRP A 24 6.71 17.07 -5.24
N GLY A 25 7.67 16.16 -5.09
CA GLY A 25 8.41 15.57 -6.19
C GLY A 25 7.55 14.61 -7.01
N CYS A 26 8.11 14.03 -8.05
CA CYS A 26 7.46 13.05 -8.91
C CYS A 26 8.35 11.82 -9.15
N LEU A 27 7.80 10.77 -9.76
CA LEU A 27 8.52 9.52 -9.98
C LEU A 27 9.71 9.66 -10.94
N ALA A 28 9.69 10.64 -11.84
CA ALA A 28 10.80 10.90 -12.77
C ALA A 28 12.11 11.28 -12.07
N GLU A 29 12.05 11.68 -10.80
CA GLU A 29 13.24 11.98 -10.01
C GLU A 29 13.96 10.71 -9.50
N PHE A 30 13.30 9.56 -9.57
CA PHE A 30 13.77 8.27 -9.01
C PHE A 30 13.87 7.17 -10.06
N VAL A 31 13.08 7.22 -11.12
CA VAL A 31 12.96 6.16 -12.12
C VAL A 31 13.15 6.76 -13.51
N ASP A 32 14.20 6.33 -14.19
CA ASP A 32 14.60 6.73 -15.53
C ASP A 32 14.17 5.75 -16.64
N VAL A 33 13.37 4.72 -16.29
CA VAL A 33 12.88 3.71 -17.23
C VAL A 33 11.69 4.25 -18.00
N PRO A 34 11.74 4.32 -19.33
CA PRO A 34 10.65 4.84 -20.15
C PRO A 34 9.42 3.92 -20.16
N ASP A 35 8.28 4.50 -20.49
CA ASP A 35 7.01 3.81 -20.74
C ASP A 35 6.49 2.93 -19.58
N VAL A 36 6.89 3.22 -18.36
CA VAL A 36 6.32 2.58 -17.16
C VAL A 36 5.40 3.55 -16.41
N TYR A 37 4.31 3.02 -15.86
CA TYR A 37 3.30 3.77 -15.14
C TYR A 37 2.95 3.09 -13.82
N ALA A 38 2.53 3.86 -12.84
CA ALA A 38 2.18 3.33 -11.52
C ALA A 38 0.95 2.40 -11.59
N ALA A 39 1.09 1.17 -11.15
CA ALA A 39 -0.01 0.22 -10.94
C ALA A 39 -0.64 0.46 -9.55
N GLY A 40 -1.46 1.47 -9.48
CA GLY A 40 -2.04 2.01 -8.24
C GLY A 40 -1.30 3.26 -7.77
N ARG A 41 -1.79 3.82 -6.67
CA ARG A 41 -1.25 5.06 -6.13
C ARG A 41 -0.90 4.91 -4.66
N LEU A 42 0.09 5.65 -4.24
CA LEU A 42 0.34 6.07 -2.87
C LEU A 42 0.23 7.59 -2.83
N ASP A 43 -0.37 8.14 -1.78
CA ASP A 43 -0.39 9.58 -1.58
C ASP A 43 1.04 10.12 -1.48
N ALA A 44 1.25 11.41 -1.71
CA ALA A 44 2.59 12.01 -1.62
C ALA A 44 3.19 11.87 -0.20
N ASP A 45 2.34 11.92 0.82
CA ASP A 45 2.71 11.75 2.24
C ASP A 45 2.76 10.28 2.70
N SER A 46 2.70 9.32 1.77
CA SER A 46 2.80 7.88 2.04
C SER A 46 4.02 7.31 1.33
N GLU A 47 4.61 6.29 1.94
CA GLU A 47 5.85 5.64 1.52
C GLU A 47 5.61 4.18 1.13
N GLY A 48 6.63 3.55 0.56
CA GLY A 48 6.68 2.10 0.44
C GLY A 48 6.49 1.56 -0.97
N LEU A 49 6.12 0.30 -1.05
CA LEU A 49 6.10 -0.47 -2.28
C LEU A 49 5.13 0.09 -3.32
N LEU A 50 5.66 0.52 -4.43
CA LEU A 50 4.91 0.94 -5.62
C LEU A 50 5.35 0.11 -6.83
N LEU A 51 4.38 -0.55 -7.46
CA LEU A 51 4.62 -1.29 -8.69
C LEU A 51 4.50 -0.34 -9.88
N LEU A 52 5.47 -0.38 -10.79
CA LEU A 52 5.44 0.36 -12.05
C LEU A 52 5.45 -0.66 -13.19
N THR A 53 4.66 -0.44 -14.24
CA THR A 53 4.58 -1.37 -15.36
C THR A 53 4.26 -0.67 -16.67
N SER A 54 4.79 -1.23 -17.79
CA SER A 54 4.43 -0.84 -19.15
C SER A 54 3.14 -1.51 -19.65
N ASN A 55 2.49 -2.34 -18.81
CA ASN A 55 1.34 -3.13 -19.24
C ASN A 55 0.04 -2.63 -18.58
N GLY A 56 -0.83 -1.98 -19.37
CA GLY A 56 -2.09 -1.43 -18.89
C GLY A 56 -3.09 -2.48 -18.37
N ARG A 57 -3.04 -3.74 -18.87
CA ARG A 57 -3.88 -4.82 -18.33
C ARG A 57 -3.45 -5.21 -16.92
N LEU A 58 -2.13 -5.29 -16.69
CA LEU A 58 -1.58 -5.55 -15.36
C LEU A 58 -1.92 -4.41 -14.41
N GLN A 59 -1.78 -3.16 -14.86
CA GLN A 59 -2.17 -2.00 -14.07
C GLN A 59 -3.64 -2.09 -13.65
N GLN A 60 -4.55 -2.37 -14.59
CA GLN A 60 -5.97 -2.56 -14.31
C GLN A 60 -6.21 -3.70 -13.33
N GLN A 61 -5.59 -4.87 -13.56
CA GLN A 61 -5.73 -6.05 -12.71
C GLN A 61 -5.36 -5.74 -11.25
N LEU A 62 -4.25 -5.03 -11.04
CA LEU A 62 -3.75 -4.71 -9.71
C LEU A 62 -4.53 -3.58 -9.00
N THR A 63 -5.20 -2.71 -9.76
CA THR A 63 -5.89 -1.54 -9.19
C THR A 63 -7.38 -1.72 -9.01
N ASP A 64 -8.01 -2.57 -9.79
CA ASP A 64 -9.45 -2.80 -9.73
C ASP A 64 -9.85 -3.51 -8.43
N PRO A 65 -10.72 -2.91 -7.60
CA PRO A 65 -11.14 -3.49 -6.32
C PRO A 65 -11.83 -4.85 -6.43
N ARG A 66 -12.31 -5.22 -7.62
CA ARG A 66 -12.94 -6.53 -7.87
C ARG A 66 -11.99 -7.69 -7.69
N PHE A 67 -10.70 -7.51 -7.98
CA PHE A 67 -9.68 -8.55 -7.80
C PHE A 67 -9.22 -8.68 -6.36
N GLY A 68 -9.37 -7.63 -5.55
CA GLY A 68 -9.21 -7.67 -4.11
C GLY A 68 -7.82 -8.11 -3.63
N HIS A 69 -6.77 -7.69 -4.33
CA HIS A 69 -5.40 -7.91 -3.88
C HIS A 69 -5.16 -7.30 -2.51
N TRP A 70 -4.59 -8.06 -1.57
CA TRP A 70 -4.22 -7.52 -0.27
C TRP A 70 -3.05 -6.56 -0.41
N ARG A 71 -3.17 -5.41 0.23
CA ARG A 71 -2.09 -4.42 0.40
C ARG A 71 -1.85 -4.27 1.88
N THR A 72 -0.65 -4.59 2.31
CA THR A 72 -0.24 -4.50 3.72
C THR A 72 0.53 -3.23 3.95
N TYR A 73 0.26 -2.60 5.08
CA TYR A 73 0.86 -1.34 5.49
C TYR A 73 1.43 -1.45 6.90
N TRP A 74 2.62 -0.93 7.10
CA TRP A 74 3.13 -0.56 8.39
C TRP A 74 2.68 0.87 8.70
N VAL A 75 2.04 1.05 9.82
CA VAL A 75 1.39 2.31 10.19
C VAL A 75 1.88 2.74 11.55
N GLN A 76 2.65 3.81 11.60
CA GLN A 76 2.97 4.48 12.87
C GLN A 76 1.79 5.36 13.24
N VAL A 77 1.27 5.19 14.44
CA VAL A 77 0.10 5.90 14.96
C VAL A 77 0.43 6.62 16.25
N GLU A 78 -0.30 7.69 16.56
CA GLU A 78 -0.35 8.27 17.90
C GLU A 78 -1.22 7.39 18.81
N GLY A 79 -0.77 7.17 20.04
CA GLY A 79 -1.46 6.37 21.03
C GLY A 79 -1.00 4.91 21.06
N VAL A 80 -1.59 4.17 21.99
CA VAL A 80 -1.35 2.73 22.17
C VAL A 80 -2.60 1.98 21.70
N PRO A 81 -2.47 1.05 20.72
CA PRO A 81 -3.58 0.23 20.30
C PRO A 81 -3.96 -0.76 21.41
N ASP A 82 -5.24 -1.02 21.54
CA ASP A 82 -5.81 -2.09 22.32
C ASP A 82 -6.56 -3.08 21.42
N GLU A 83 -6.95 -4.21 21.95
CA GLU A 83 -7.63 -5.25 21.16
C GLU A 83 -8.99 -4.77 20.64
N GLN A 84 -9.70 -3.92 21.38
CA GLN A 84 -10.98 -3.37 20.95
C GLN A 84 -10.82 -2.54 19.66
N ARG A 85 -9.84 -1.63 19.63
CA ARG A 85 -9.55 -0.79 18.46
C ARG A 85 -9.07 -1.62 17.27
N LEU A 86 -8.23 -2.63 17.52
CA LEU A 86 -7.79 -3.55 16.47
C LEU A 86 -8.94 -4.36 15.90
N GLN A 87 -9.87 -4.82 16.76
CA GLN A 87 -11.06 -5.54 16.33
C GLN A 87 -11.98 -4.64 15.48
N GLN A 88 -12.20 -3.39 15.88
CA GLN A 88 -12.94 -2.43 15.05
C GLN A 88 -12.32 -2.26 13.64
N LEU A 89 -10.98 -2.19 13.54
CA LEU A 89 -10.32 -2.13 12.24
C LEU A 89 -10.56 -3.40 11.42
N ARG A 90 -10.56 -4.58 12.06
CA ARG A 90 -10.79 -5.87 11.39
C ARG A 90 -12.23 -6.01 10.89
N ASP A 91 -13.20 -5.60 11.69
CA ASP A 91 -14.63 -5.67 11.33
C ASP A 91 -15.01 -4.64 10.26
N GLY A 92 -14.21 -3.60 10.14
CA GLY A 92 -14.47 -2.44 9.30
C GLY A 92 -15.02 -1.27 10.08
N VAL A 93 -14.73 -0.07 9.59
CA VAL A 93 -15.16 1.20 10.20
C VAL A 93 -15.86 2.08 9.17
N VAL A 94 -16.74 2.96 9.64
CA VAL A 94 -17.41 3.91 8.75
C VAL A 94 -16.46 5.06 8.45
N ILE A 95 -16.14 5.24 7.17
CA ILE A 95 -15.39 6.38 6.65
C ILE A 95 -16.15 6.99 5.48
N GLN A 96 -16.31 8.31 5.48
CA GLN A 96 -17.08 8.99 4.43
C GLN A 96 -18.47 8.36 4.21
N GLU A 97 -19.20 8.15 5.31
CA GLU A 97 -20.57 7.61 5.35
C GLU A 97 -20.72 6.17 4.83
N LYS A 98 -19.62 5.46 4.57
CA LYS A 98 -19.63 4.09 4.08
C LYS A 98 -18.75 3.19 4.93
N LEU A 99 -19.27 2.03 5.30
CA LEU A 99 -18.50 0.99 5.96
C LEU A 99 -17.37 0.49 5.03
N THR A 100 -16.19 0.31 5.61
CA THR A 100 -15.07 -0.34 4.90
C THR A 100 -15.28 -1.85 4.86
N ARG A 101 -14.59 -2.51 3.90
CA ARG A 101 -14.49 -3.97 3.96
C ARG A 101 -13.72 -4.41 5.19
N PRO A 102 -13.94 -5.65 5.67
CA PRO A 102 -13.11 -6.25 6.70
C PRO A 102 -11.62 -6.21 6.33
N ALA A 103 -10.79 -5.94 7.34
CA ALA A 103 -9.35 -5.81 7.21
C ALA A 103 -8.62 -6.83 8.09
N GLN A 104 -7.30 -6.91 7.96
CA GLN A 104 -6.46 -7.57 8.95
C GLN A 104 -5.68 -6.49 9.70
N ALA A 105 -5.66 -6.55 11.01
CA ALA A 105 -4.95 -5.58 11.84
C ALA A 105 -4.25 -6.30 13.00
N ARG A 106 -3.00 -5.91 13.29
CA ARG A 106 -2.26 -6.39 14.46
C ARG A 106 -1.32 -5.32 14.98
N TRP A 107 -1.07 -5.34 16.27
CA TRP A 107 -0.07 -4.50 16.91
C TRP A 107 1.33 -5.09 16.64
N LEU A 108 2.28 -4.24 16.25
CA LEU A 108 3.68 -4.62 16.08
C LEU A 108 4.48 -4.22 17.31
N GLN A 109 5.17 -5.16 17.94
CA GLN A 109 5.96 -4.97 19.16
C GLN A 109 7.32 -5.65 19.02
N GLY A 110 8.32 -5.17 19.77
CA GLY A 110 9.66 -5.75 19.79
C GLY A 110 10.25 -5.87 18.36
N ASP A 111 10.75 -7.05 18.03
CA ASP A 111 11.39 -7.33 16.74
C ASP A 111 10.42 -7.28 15.53
N ALA A 112 9.10 -7.24 15.78
CA ALA A 112 8.12 -7.07 14.71
C ALA A 112 7.99 -5.61 14.22
N ILE A 113 8.56 -4.64 14.95
CA ILE A 113 8.59 -3.24 14.51
C ILE A 113 9.53 -3.14 13.31
N PRO A 114 9.07 -2.54 12.16
CA PRO A 114 9.90 -2.47 10.97
C PRO A 114 11.13 -1.59 11.19
N ALA A 115 12.31 -2.09 10.83
CA ALA A 115 13.55 -1.32 10.80
C ALA A 115 13.55 -0.42 9.56
N LEU A 116 13.01 0.77 9.69
CA LEU A 116 12.93 1.76 8.61
C LEU A 116 13.92 2.89 8.83
N GLU A 117 14.53 3.34 7.74
CA GLU A 117 15.32 4.58 7.74
C GLU A 117 14.49 5.74 8.27
N GLU A 118 15.14 6.71 8.91
CA GLU A 118 14.48 7.91 9.38
C GLU A 118 13.91 8.70 8.18
N ARG A 119 12.68 9.13 8.31
CA ARG A 119 12.02 9.89 7.25
C ARG A 119 12.54 11.32 7.17
N THR A 120 12.72 11.82 5.97
CA THR A 120 13.03 13.25 5.71
C THR A 120 11.83 13.92 5.03
N PRO A 121 11.24 14.99 5.61
CA PRO A 121 11.47 15.53 6.95
C PRO A 121 11.05 14.54 8.05
N PRO A 122 11.59 14.66 9.28
CA PRO A 122 11.27 13.76 10.38
C PRO A 122 9.77 13.70 10.66
N VAL A 123 9.32 12.58 11.21
CA VAL A 123 7.92 12.43 11.65
C VAL A 123 7.70 13.39 12.81
N ARG A 124 6.74 14.32 12.66
CA ARG A 124 6.33 15.18 13.75
C ARG A 124 5.54 14.36 14.77
N TRP A 125 6.03 14.30 15.99
CA TRP A 125 5.37 13.62 17.11
C TRP A 125 5.26 14.57 18.32
N ARG A 126 4.37 14.23 19.24
CA ARG A 126 4.17 14.96 20.49
C ARG A 126 4.83 14.18 21.62
N ALA A 127 5.76 14.80 22.33
CA ALA A 127 6.51 14.13 23.41
C ALA A 127 5.59 13.52 24.51
N SER A 128 4.41 14.08 24.72
CA SER A 128 3.43 13.63 25.71
C SER A 128 2.51 12.48 25.24
N ILE A 129 2.57 12.11 23.96
CA ILE A 129 1.69 11.07 23.39
C ILE A 129 2.57 9.91 22.90
N PRO A 130 2.40 8.69 23.41
CA PRO A 130 3.15 7.55 22.93
C PRO A 130 2.83 7.26 21.47
N THR A 131 3.76 6.67 20.76
CA THR A 131 3.54 6.20 19.40
C THR A 131 3.68 4.68 19.33
N SER A 132 2.93 4.07 18.44
CA SER A 132 2.94 2.62 18.25
C SER A 132 2.95 2.29 16.76
N TRP A 133 3.34 1.06 16.43
CA TRP A 133 3.27 0.53 15.09
C TRP A 133 2.18 -0.53 14.99
N ILE A 134 1.32 -0.43 13.99
CA ILE A 134 0.38 -1.48 13.62
C ILE A 134 0.63 -1.94 12.19
N GLU A 135 0.31 -3.20 11.91
CA GLU A 135 0.19 -3.70 10.56
C GLU A 135 -1.28 -3.74 10.18
N LEU A 136 -1.61 -3.16 9.03
CA LEU A 136 -2.98 -3.12 8.51
C LEU A 136 -2.99 -3.60 7.06
N SER A 137 -3.79 -4.63 6.76
CA SER A 137 -3.94 -5.15 5.40
C SER A 137 -5.36 -4.94 4.89
N LEU A 138 -5.48 -4.42 3.67
CA LEU A 138 -6.74 -4.04 3.02
C LEU A 138 -6.88 -4.69 1.65
N ARG A 139 -8.12 -5.01 1.24
CA ARG A 139 -8.48 -5.51 -0.09
C ARG A 139 -9.18 -4.46 -0.95
N GLU A 140 -9.20 -3.23 -0.52
CA GLU A 140 -9.75 -2.08 -1.22
C GLU A 140 -8.82 -0.88 -1.09
N GLY A 141 -9.04 0.17 -1.87
CA GLY A 141 -8.19 1.35 -1.89
C GLY A 141 -9.01 2.63 -2.10
N ARG A 142 -9.72 3.09 -1.05
CA ARG A 142 -10.41 4.37 -1.07
C ARG A 142 -9.44 5.51 -0.75
N ASN A 143 -9.80 6.72 -1.15
CA ASN A 143 -8.97 7.89 -0.88
C ASN A 143 -8.59 8.00 0.60
N ARG A 144 -7.27 7.98 0.89
CA ARG A 144 -6.67 8.08 2.23
C ARG A 144 -7.26 7.09 3.24
N GLN A 145 -7.62 5.88 2.78
CA GLN A 145 -8.41 4.93 3.56
C GLN A 145 -7.72 4.53 4.86
N VAL A 146 -6.45 4.12 4.84
CA VAL A 146 -5.72 3.71 6.05
C VAL A 146 -5.76 4.82 7.10
N ARG A 147 -5.41 6.06 6.71
CA ARG A 147 -5.39 7.22 7.62
C ARG A 147 -6.76 7.53 8.23
N ARG A 148 -7.82 7.36 7.45
CA ARG A 148 -9.20 7.57 7.93
C ARG A 148 -9.66 6.46 8.86
N MET A 149 -9.31 5.20 8.55
CA MET A 149 -9.66 4.06 9.40
C MET A 149 -8.97 4.15 10.76
N THR A 150 -7.67 4.43 10.79
CA THR A 150 -6.93 4.56 12.05
C THR A 150 -7.41 5.76 12.87
N ALA A 151 -7.70 6.89 12.24
CA ALA A 151 -8.27 8.05 12.92
C ALA A 151 -9.67 7.76 13.51
N ALA A 152 -10.50 6.98 12.80
CA ALA A 152 -11.84 6.61 13.27
C ALA A 152 -11.83 5.78 14.56
N VAL A 153 -10.75 5.04 14.82
CA VAL A 153 -10.57 4.28 16.08
C VAL A 153 -9.66 5.02 17.08
N GLY A 154 -9.41 6.32 16.88
CA GLY A 154 -8.62 7.13 17.81
C GLY A 154 -7.11 6.88 17.77
N LEU A 155 -6.58 6.38 16.65
CA LEU A 155 -5.17 6.11 16.39
C LEU A 155 -4.68 6.89 15.15
N PRO A 156 -4.53 8.23 15.21
CA PRO A 156 -4.13 9.02 14.03
C PRO A 156 -2.79 8.56 13.45
N THR A 157 -2.73 8.41 12.13
CA THR A 157 -1.52 7.99 11.42
C THR A 157 -0.48 9.10 11.36
N LEU A 158 0.73 8.82 11.81
CA LEU A 158 1.94 9.65 11.69
C LEU A 158 2.76 9.30 10.44
N ARG A 159 3.07 8.02 10.27
CA ARG A 159 3.83 7.48 9.13
C ARG A 159 3.08 6.31 8.51
N LEU A 160 3.12 6.21 7.19
CA LEU A 160 2.41 5.16 6.44
C LEU A 160 3.31 4.61 5.36
N VAL A 161 3.64 3.31 5.47
CA VAL A 161 4.51 2.61 4.54
C VAL A 161 3.81 1.37 4.01
N ARG A 162 3.55 1.28 2.70
CA ARG A 162 3.06 0.03 2.11
C ARG A 162 4.18 -0.98 2.04
N SER A 163 4.12 -2.01 2.87
CA SER A 163 5.16 -3.02 3.00
C SER A 163 5.08 -4.10 1.92
N SER A 164 3.85 -4.49 1.52
CA SER A 164 3.70 -5.58 0.57
C SER A 164 2.38 -5.55 -0.21
N ILE A 165 2.37 -6.29 -1.33
CA ILE A 165 1.19 -6.58 -2.15
C ILE A 165 1.10 -8.10 -2.34
N ASP A 166 -0.04 -8.69 -2.00
CA ASP A 166 -0.34 -10.10 -2.25
C ASP A 166 -1.08 -10.22 -3.58
N LEU A 167 -0.53 -11.00 -4.48
CA LEU A 167 -1.11 -11.24 -5.81
C LEU A 167 -2.28 -12.23 -5.78
N MET A 168 -2.59 -12.82 -4.62
CA MET A 168 -3.67 -13.80 -4.43
C MET A 168 -3.52 -15.05 -5.31
N ASP A 169 -2.30 -15.40 -5.67
CA ASP A 169 -1.93 -16.52 -6.54
C ASP A 169 -1.30 -17.69 -5.76
N GLY A 170 -1.29 -17.61 -4.42
CA GLY A 170 -0.67 -18.60 -3.54
C GLY A 170 0.85 -18.50 -3.40
N GLY A 171 1.48 -17.58 -4.11
CA GLY A 171 2.91 -17.34 -4.02
C GLY A 171 3.29 -16.27 -2.94
N PRO A 172 4.59 -16.01 -2.75
CA PRO A 172 5.05 -15.01 -1.80
C PRO A 172 4.56 -13.61 -2.16
N ARG A 173 4.35 -12.76 -1.15
CA ARG A 173 3.99 -11.37 -1.38
C ARG A 173 5.14 -10.61 -2.03
N LEU A 174 4.82 -9.69 -2.93
CA LEU A 174 5.78 -8.67 -3.34
C LEU A 174 6.00 -7.75 -2.14
N ASN A 175 7.24 -7.48 -1.78
CA ASN A 175 7.57 -6.74 -0.56
C ASN A 175 8.74 -5.77 -0.76
N LEU A 176 9.10 -5.06 0.31
CA LEU A 176 10.20 -4.08 0.34
C LEU A 176 11.57 -4.68 0.71
N GLU A 177 11.68 -6.00 0.91
CA GLU A 177 12.93 -6.62 1.31
C GLU A 177 14.06 -6.21 0.36
N GLU A 178 15.20 -5.84 0.94
CA GLU A 178 16.42 -5.43 0.22
C GLU A 178 16.25 -4.20 -0.71
N LEU A 179 15.12 -3.48 -0.62
CA LEU A 179 14.85 -2.31 -1.46
C LEU A 179 14.93 -1.03 -0.61
N ALA A 180 16.05 -0.35 -0.67
CA ALA A 180 16.25 0.93 0.04
C ALA A 180 15.26 2.00 -0.43
N GLN A 181 14.99 2.98 0.43
CA GLN A 181 14.09 4.08 0.12
C GLN A 181 14.60 4.89 -1.09
N GLY A 182 13.70 5.20 -2.02
CA GLY A 182 14.02 5.89 -3.28
C GLY A 182 14.62 4.99 -4.36
N CYS A 183 14.96 3.74 -4.04
CA CYS A 183 15.49 2.78 -5.00
C CYS A 183 14.40 1.94 -5.65
N TRP A 184 14.70 1.44 -6.83
CA TRP A 184 13.85 0.49 -7.55
C TRP A 184 14.67 -0.70 -8.06
N ARG A 185 13.99 -1.80 -8.33
CA ARG A 185 14.53 -2.97 -9.01
C ARG A 185 13.54 -3.52 -10.03
N PRO A 186 14.02 -4.18 -11.09
CA PRO A 186 13.13 -4.99 -11.93
C PRO A 186 12.53 -6.14 -11.10
N THR A 187 11.39 -6.63 -11.55
CA THR A 187 10.85 -7.90 -11.03
C THR A 187 11.79 -9.06 -11.35
N THR A 188 11.91 -10.00 -10.42
CA THR A 188 12.59 -11.26 -10.68
C THR A 188 11.88 -12.07 -11.77
N ALA A 189 12.53 -13.08 -12.32
CA ALA A 189 11.92 -13.96 -13.32
C ALA A 189 10.64 -14.64 -12.78
N GLU A 190 10.64 -15.05 -11.51
CA GLU A 190 9.47 -15.68 -10.89
C GLU A 190 8.34 -14.67 -10.63
N GLU A 191 8.64 -13.48 -10.10
CA GLU A 191 7.67 -12.39 -9.96
C GLU A 191 7.05 -12.04 -11.30
N GLN A 192 7.88 -11.89 -12.35
CA GLN A 192 7.43 -11.58 -13.71
C GLN A 192 6.51 -12.66 -14.28
N LYS A 193 6.82 -13.93 -14.06
CA LYS A 193 6.00 -15.08 -14.48
C LYS A 193 4.64 -15.07 -13.79
N ARG A 194 4.61 -14.80 -12.48
CA ARG A 194 3.38 -14.68 -11.69
C ARG A 194 2.50 -13.52 -12.17
N LEU A 195 3.09 -12.32 -12.36
CA LEU A 195 2.40 -11.15 -12.90
C LEU A 195 1.86 -11.38 -14.31
N THR A 196 2.57 -12.15 -15.14
CA THR A 196 2.11 -12.52 -16.47
C THR A 196 0.90 -13.47 -16.41
N ARG A 197 0.88 -14.41 -15.46
CA ARG A 197 -0.27 -15.30 -15.25
C ARG A 197 -1.52 -14.54 -14.85
N LEU A 198 -1.42 -13.49 -14.02
CA LEU A 198 -2.58 -12.67 -13.63
C LEU A 198 -3.32 -12.08 -14.83
N ILE A 199 -2.61 -11.72 -15.90
CA ILE A 199 -3.20 -11.11 -17.10
C ILE A 199 -3.59 -12.12 -18.17
N SER A 200 -3.03 -13.33 -18.14
CA SER A 200 -3.34 -14.41 -19.08
C SER A 200 -4.52 -15.27 -18.63
N ASP A 201 -4.74 -15.40 -17.32
CA ASP A 201 -5.84 -16.19 -16.77
C ASP A 201 -7.17 -15.46 -16.97
N ARG A 202 -7.96 -15.91 -17.95
CA ARG A 202 -9.35 -15.46 -18.19
C ARG A 202 -10.29 -15.75 -17.00
N ARG A 203 -9.85 -16.45 -15.97
CA ARG A 203 -10.61 -16.81 -14.76
C ARG A 203 -10.73 -15.69 -13.74
N GLY A 204 -10.10 -14.54 -13.98
CA GLY A 204 -10.24 -13.33 -13.15
C GLY A 204 -11.55 -12.57 -13.32
N ARG A 205 -12.63 -13.17 -13.88
CA ARG A 205 -13.98 -12.62 -13.69
C ARG A 205 -14.43 -12.96 -12.28
N PRO A 206 -14.84 -11.94 -11.48
CA PRO A 206 -15.55 -12.20 -10.24
C PRO A 206 -16.69 -13.16 -10.56
N ARG A 207 -16.78 -14.27 -9.85
CA ARG A 207 -18.02 -15.05 -9.85
C ARG A 207 -19.08 -14.13 -9.24
N ASP A 208 -19.94 -13.58 -10.07
CA ASP A 208 -21.17 -12.98 -9.61
C ASP A 208 -21.89 -14.08 -8.82
N GLY A 209 -21.91 -13.90 -7.50
CA GLY A 209 -22.73 -14.73 -6.62
C GLY A 209 -24.19 -14.37 -6.83
N SER A 210 -24.78 -14.87 -7.90
CA SER A 210 -26.22 -15.02 -7.99
C SER A 210 -26.56 -16.30 -7.23
N PRO A 211 -27.40 -16.26 -6.18
CA PRO A 211 -27.90 -17.48 -5.56
C PRO A 211 -28.76 -18.23 -6.57
N PRO A 212 -28.72 -19.57 -6.58
CA PRO A 212 -29.69 -20.37 -7.35
C PRO A 212 -31.09 -20.11 -6.80
N GLY A 213 -32.02 -19.81 -7.70
CA GLY A 213 -33.44 -19.65 -7.42
C GLY A 213 -34.14 -20.91 -6.89
#